data_8b613f5dd2a6bde12344af00df7745a7
#
_entry.id   8b613f5dd2a6bde12344af00df7745a7
#
_cell.length_a   1.000
_cell.length_b   1.000
_cell.length_c   1.000
_cell.angle_alpha   90.00
_cell.angle_beta   90.00
_cell.angle_gamma   90.00
#
_symmetry.space_group_name_H-M   'P 1'
#
loop_
_entity.id
_entity.type
_entity.pdbx_description
1 polymer ?
#
loop_
_entity_poly.entity_id
_entity_poly.type
_entity_poly.pdbx_seq_one_letter_code
_entity_poly.pdbx_strand_id
1 'polypeptide(L)'
;VSGAPSDSDFGTYEYEEHRKVDLFPVYDQNNGWQEILPALAEPAVLTGDVTCDYVVIGGGYSGLAAARRLAELEPGASIVLIDGDRIGNNAAGRSSGFAIDHAHNLRARSFADARAQAQAAIAMNRAGLDYLDQTIAEHNIDCGWVREGKYHAAATDRGERMLGHFAESLDAIDEDYTTLDAAACAHVFGTSFYTKAIHAPHSYLVQPAAMVRGLATSLPENVSLFEDSMVTDVAYGTRMHTVKTERGSASAPILVMATNGFTEGFGFLQKQLIPLITWGSMTRELTPDESDRLGGDPSYGIIAAHPAGTSVRRVTTPDNRILVRNIFSFSKRSDFVTRRHWAAKTHRKSFENRWPKLAAVPFEHSWGGALSLSRNGEPVFGELRPNVYGTVVHNGVGIARGTISGKLLAEMIVGEDSDLLHQMQAKGRPNTNLPFQDLGVRINARARRLIAGLEE
;
A
#
# COMPACT_ATOMS: atom_id res chain seq x y z
N VAL A 1 -5.81 12.67 32.14
CA VAL A 1 -6.05 13.89 31.35
C VAL A 1 -4.69 14.45 31.01
N SER A 2 -4.10 14.06 29.87
CA SER A 2 -2.88 14.70 29.35
C SER A 2 -3.34 15.98 28.66
N GLY A 3 -2.97 17.15 29.19
CA GLY A 3 -3.27 18.45 28.59
C GLY A 3 -2.72 18.55 27.17
N ALA A 4 -3.34 19.39 26.32
CA ALA A 4 -2.77 19.77 25.04
C ALA A 4 -1.40 20.45 25.28
N PRO A 5 -0.40 20.25 24.39
CA PRO A 5 0.87 20.93 24.49
C PRO A 5 0.67 22.47 24.49
N SER A 6 1.51 23.19 25.19
CA SER A 6 1.47 24.66 25.26
C SER A 6 2.25 25.29 24.14
N ASP A 7 2.02 26.58 23.83
CA ASP A 7 2.79 27.33 22.82
C ASP A 7 4.30 27.30 23.06
N SER A 8 4.74 27.33 24.33
CA SER A 8 6.13 27.19 24.69
C SER A 8 6.82 25.91 24.26
N ASP A 9 6.04 24.89 23.97
CA ASP A 9 6.54 23.58 23.53
C ASP A 9 6.92 23.56 22.04
N PHE A 10 6.53 24.59 21.25
CA PHE A 10 6.71 24.65 19.80
C PHE A 10 7.60 25.84 19.31
N GLY A 11 8.25 26.55 20.20
CA GLY A 11 9.14 27.64 19.83
C GLY A 11 8.43 29.00 19.69
N THR A 12 8.93 29.87 18.76
CA THR A 12 8.55 31.30 18.70
C THR A 12 7.46 31.65 17.70
N TYR A 13 6.86 30.66 17.03
CA TYR A 13 5.78 30.87 16.04
C TYR A 13 4.40 30.96 16.70
N GLU A 14 3.49 31.72 16.09
CA GLU A 14 2.09 31.77 16.51
C GLU A 14 1.32 30.58 15.93
N TYR A 15 0.68 29.81 16.78
CA TYR A 15 -0.10 28.63 16.39
C TYR A 15 -1.57 28.78 16.76
N GLU A 16 -2.45 28.33 15.84
CA GLU A 16 -3.91 28.31 16.04
C GLU A 16 -4.40 27.06 16.76
N GLU A 17 -3.68 25.97 16.63
CA GLU A 17 -4.07 24.67 17.17
C GLU A 17 -2.82 23.85 17.51
N HIS A 18 -2.82 23.29 18.72
CA HIS A 18 -1.85 22.28 19.17
C HIS A 18 -2.55 20.95 19.31
N ARG A 19 -1.93 19.89 18.81
CA ARG A 19 -2.48 18.56 18.86
C ARG A 19 -1.42 17.53 19.19
N LYS A 20 -1.73 16.72 20.21
CA LYS A 20 -0.98 15.49 20.45
C LYS A 20 -1.44 14.42 19.48
N VAL A 21 -0.50 13.77 18.81
CA VAL A 21 -0.76 12.63 17.93
C VAL A 21 -0.82 11.38 18.80
N ASP A 22 -1.94 10.67 18.82
CA ASP A 22 -2.20 9.51 19.69
C ASP A 22 -2.48 8.23 18.92
N LEU A 23 -2.42 8.27 17.59
CA LEU A 23 -2.65 7.14 16.70
C LEU A 23 -1.45 6.93 15.79
N PHE A 24 -0.67 5.89 16.07
CA PHE A 24 0.52 5.51 15.31
C PHE A 24 0.43 4.07 14.81
N PRO A 25 1.18 3.73 13.75
CA PRO A 25 1.46 2.35 13.44
C PRO A 25 2.29 1.71 14.56
N VAL A 26 1.87 0.54 15.02
CA VAL A 26 2.65 -0.29 15.92
C VAL A 26 2.87 -1.61 15.22
N TYR A 27 3.93 -1.71 14.42
CA TYR A 27 4.30 -2.95 13.76
C TYR A 27 5.16 -3.81 14.66
N ASP A 28 4.93 -5.12 14.59
CA ASP A 28 5.93 -6.07 15.08
C ASP A 28 7.10 -6.12 14.09
N GLN A 29 8.27 -6.50 14.56
CA GLN A 29 9.50 -6.56 13.75
C GLN A 29 9.50 -7.71 12.72
N ASN A 30 8.37 -8.38 12.48
CA ASN A 30 8.25 -9.49 11.56
C ASN A 30 7.69 -9.03 10.21
N ASN A 31 8.53 -8.45 9.37
CA ASN A 31 8.22 -8.17 7.98
C ASN A 31 9.07 -9.06 7.08
N GLY A 32 8.50 -10.15 6.56
CA GLY A 32 9.25 -11.11 5.75
C GLY A 32 9.95 -10.50 4.54
N TRP A 33 9.39 -9.47 3.94
CA TRP A 33 10.05 -8.75 2.85
C TRP A 33 11.32 -8.01 3.30
N GLN A 34 11.31 -7.50 4.52
CA GLN A 34 12.43 -6.78 5.11
C GLN A 34 13.52 -7.75 5.59
N GLU A 35 13.10 -8.87 6.19
CA GLU A 35 13.99 -9.88 6.79
C GLU A 35 14.86 -10.61 5.75
N ILE A 36 14.36 -10.74 4.51
CA ILE A 36 15.11 -11.39 3.43
C ILE A 36 16.04 -10.45 2.66
N LEU A 37 16.10 -9.18 3.03
CA LEU A 37 16.98 -8.17 2.44
C LEU A 37 18.22 -7.93 3.32
N PRO A 38 19.29 -7.38 2.76
CA PRO A 38 20.43 -6.92 3.55
C PRO A 38 19.99 -5.94 4.64
N ALA A 39 20.70 -5.94 5.77
CA ALA A 39 20.47 -5.00 6.85
C ALA A 39 20.55 -3.55 6.35
N LEU A 40 19.68 -2.70 6.89
CA LEU A 40 19.73 -1.27 6.62
C LEU A 40 20.91 -0.63 7.36
N ALA A 41 21.47 0.42 6.76
CA ALA A 41 22.38 1.33 7.46
C ALA A 41 21.68 2.01 8.65
N GLU A 42 22.44 2.57 9.57
CA GLU A 42 21.88 3.35 10.66
C GLU A 42 21.04 4.52 10.12
N PRO A 43 19.87 4.78 10.71
CA PRO A 43 19.00 5.86 10.23
C PRO A 43 19.52 7.23 10.62
N ALA A 44 19.27 8.21 9.79
CA ALA A 44 19.26 9.60 10.25
C ALA A 44 17.99 9.82 11.06
N VAL A 45 18.14 10.13 12.35
CA VAL A 45 17.02 10.44 13.27
C VAL A 45 16.92 11.95 13.40
N LEU A 46 15.71 12.51 13.40
CA LEU A 46 15.49 13.93 13.60
C LEU A 46 15.87 14.32 15.04
N THR A 47 17.00 15.05 15.16
CA THR A 47 17.52 15.57 16.42
C THR A 47 17.66 17.09 16.34
N GLY A 48 17.23 17.80 17.41
CA GLY A 48 17.21 19.25 17.41
C GLY A 48 16.09 19.84 16.51
N ASP A 49 16.17 21.15 16.30
CA ASP A 49 15.13 21.89 15.59
C ASP A 49 15.59 22.21 14.16
N VAL A 50 14.76 21.87 13.19
CA VAL A 50 15.03 22.11 11.76
C VAL A 50 13.94 23.01 11.20
N THR A 51 14.32 24.02 10.42
CA THR A 51 13.39 24.83 9.62
C THR A 51 13.66 24.56 8.14
N CYS A 52 12.60 24.34 7.37
CA CYS A 52 12.65 24.01 5.95
C CYS A 52 11.44 24.61 5.21
N ASP A 53 11.39 24.41 3.90
CA ASP A 53 10.28 24.92 3.07
C ASP A 53 9.09 23.95 3.08
N TYR A 54 9.37 22.63 3.16
CA TYR A 54 8.36 21.59 3.15
C TYR A 54 8.66 20.52 4.21
N VAL A 55 7.65 20.15 4.98
CA VAL A 55 7.69 18.92 5.80
C VAL A 55 6.71 17.91 5.22
N VAL A 56 7.21 16.72 4.90
CA VAL A 56 6.42 15.57 4.47
C VAL A 56 6.41 14.52 5.59
N ILE A 57 5.22 14.09 6.04
CA ILE A 57 5.07 13.12 7.10
C ILE A 57 4.60 11.79 6.50
N GLY A 58 5.46 10.76 6.58
CA GLY A 58 5.23 9.40 6.09
C GLY A 58 6.06 9.06 4.85
N GLY A 59 7.03 8.16 5.02
CA GLY A 59 7.96 7.68 3.99
C GLY A 59 7.45 6.47 3.21
N GLY A 60 6.13 6.39 2.94
CA GLY A 60 5.54 5.44 2.02
C GLY A 60 5.55 5.95 0.57
N TYR A 61 4.90 5.21 -0.35
CA TYR A 61 4.86 5.56 -1.78
C TYR A 61 4.43 7.01 -2.05
N SER A 62 3.41 7.50 -1.34
CA SER A 62 2.90 8.86 -1.54
C SER A 62 3.88 9.92 -1.06
N GLY A 63 4.46 9.73 0.13
CA GLY A 63 5.38 10.71 0.69
C GLY A 63 6.70 10.75 -0.06
N LEU A 64 7.24 9.59 -0.44
CA LEU A 64 8.45 9.53 -1.27
C LEU A 64 8.25 10.18 -2.64
N ALA A 65 7.10 9.92 -3.29
CA ALA A 65 6.79 10.55 -4.56
C ALA A 65 6.55 12.06 -4.44
N ALA A 66 5.89 12.51 -3.37
CA ALA A 66 5.68 13.95 -3.12
C ALA A 66 7.00 14.66 -2.83
N ALA A 67 7.83 14.11 -1.94
CA ALA A 67 9.12 14.70 -1.60
C ALA A 67 10.07 14.77 -2.82
N ARG A 68 10.17 13.67 -3.60
CA ARG A 68 10.94 13.66 -4.84
C ARG A 68 10.45 14.73 -5.81
N ARG A 69 9.13 14.77 -6.06
CA ARG A 69 8.58 15.69 -7.06
C ARG A 69 8.69 17.16 -6.64
N LEU A 70 8.51 17.49 -5.36
CA LEU A 70 8.80 18.82 -4.83
C LEU A 70 10.26 19.23 -5.05
N ALA A 71 11.19 18.30 -4.77
CA ALA A 71 12.61 18.52 -4.96
C ALA A 71 13.01 18.74 -6.43
N GLU A 72 12.37 18.04 -7.35
CA GLU A 72 12.56 18.20 -8.79
C GLU A 72 12.02 19.54 -9.32
N LEU A 73 10.84 19.96 -8.84
CA LEU A 73 10.18 21.19 -9.27
C LEU A 73 10.81 22.45 -8.64
N GLU A 74 11.28 22.33 -7.41
CA GLU A 74 11.92 23.42 -6.66
C GLU A 74 13.32 23.02 -6.16
N PRO A 75 14.34 22.97 -7.04
CA PRO A 75 15.69 22.52 -6.67
C PRO A 75 16.35 23.35 -5.57
N GLY A 76 15.89 24.59 -5.36
CA GLY A 76 16.38 25.48 -4.30
C GLY A 76 15.69 25.33 -2.96
N ALA A 77 14.58 24.57 -2.89
CA ALA A 77 13.83 24.38 -1.66
C ALA A 77 14.43 23.26 -0.80
N SER A 78 14.29 23.40 0.51
CA SER A 78 14.65 22.40 1.50
C SER A 78 13.43 21.56 1.89
N ILE A 79 13.54 20.24 1.77
CA ILE A 79 12.45 19.31 2.06
C ILE A 79 12.88 18.36 3.18
N VAL A 80 12.05 18.26 4.21
CA VAL A 80 12.23 17.30 5.31
C VAL A 80 11.15 16.22 5.18
N LEU A 81 11.56 14.99 4.97
CA LEU A 81 10.69 13.80 4.97
C LEU A 81 10.90 13.02 6.26
N ILE A 82 9.83 12.79 7.01
CA ILE A 82 9.87 12.14 8.33
C ILE A 82 9.06 10.85 8.29
N ASP A 83 9.66 9.74 8.71
CA ASP A 83 8.93 8.50 8.99
C ASP A 83 9.15 8.06 10.45
N GLY A 84 8.11 7.53 11.05
CA GLY A 84 8.14 7.06 12.44
C GLY A 84 8.82 5.70 12.63
N ASP A 85 9.15 5.00 11.55
CA ASP A 85 9.81 3.69 11.55
C ASP A 85 10.88 3.68 10.44
N ARG A 86 11.58 2.59 10.29
CA ARG A 86 12.53 2.36 9.19
C ARG A 86 11.78 2.24 7.86
N ILE A 87 12.31 2.86 6.81
CA ILE A 87 11.73 2.77 5.47
C ILE A 87 11.67 1.30 5.02
N GLY A 88 10.51 0.91 4.52
CA GLY A 88 10.21 -0.47 4.14
C GLY A 88 9.66 -1.34 5.28
N ASN A 89 9.74 -0.91 6.55
CA ASN A 89 9.06 -1.60 7.65
C ASN A 89 7.62 -1.14 7.87
N ASN A 90 7.23 -0.02 7.31
CA ASN A 90 5.86 0.51 7.31
C ASN A 90 4.92 -0.23 6.33
N ALA A 91 3.66 0.22 6.20
CA ALA A 91 2.65 -0.42 5.35
C ALA A 91 3.08 -0.59 3.88
N ALA A 92 3.91 0.31 3.35
CA ALA A 92 4.37 0.29 1.97
C ALA A 92 5.23 -0.94 1.67
N GLY A 93 6.15 -1.30 2.57
CA GLY A 93 7.01 -2.48 2.45
C GLY A 93 6.37 -3.79 2.93
N ARG A 94 5.09 -3.79 3.37
CA ARG A 94 4.39 -4.98 3.91
C ARG A 94 3.33 -5.55 2.97
N SER A 95 3.13 -4.93 1.81
CA SER A 95 2.15 -5.37 0.82
C SER A 95 2.52 -6.73 0.22
N SER A 96 1.60 -7.33 -0.54
CA SER A 96 1.90 -8.58 -1.24
C SER A 96 2.69 -8.38 -2.55
N GLY A 97 3.14 -7.15 -2.83
CA GLY A 97 4.03 -6.85 -3.96
C GLY A 97 3.37 -6.91 -5.33
N PHE A 98 2.07 -6.59 -5.41
CA PHE A 98 1.37 -6.37 -6.66
C PHE A 98 1.24 -4.87 -6.92
N ALA A 99 1.90 -4.37 -7.95
CA ALA A 99 1.73 -3.02 -8.46
C ALA A 99 0.71 -3.07 -9.60
N ILE A 100 -0.54 -2.76 -9.28
CA ILE A 100 -1.70 -3.01 -10.14
C ILE A 100 -2.23 -1.74 -10.79
N ASP A 101 -2.61 -1.85 -12.05
CA ASP A 101 -3.27 -0.81 -12.82
C ASP A 101 -4.77 -0.70 -12.52
N HIS A 102 -5.45 -1.81 -12.27
CA HIS A 102 -6.88 -1.84 -11.94
C HIS A 102 -7.19 -2.64 -10.68
N ALA A 103 -8.19 -2.20 -9.93
CA ALA A 103 -8.62 -2.85 -8.70
C ALA A 103 -9.22 -4.24 -8.97
N HIS A 104 -9.15 -5.13 -7.98
CA HIS A 104 -9.68 -6.50 -8.06
C HIS A 104 -11.20 -6.59 -8.30
N ASN A 105 -11.94 -5.52 -8.02
CA ASN A 105 -13.37 -5.43 -8.23
C ASN A 105 -13.63 -4.25 -9.17
N LEU A 106 -13.52 -4.47 -10.46
CA LEU A 106 -14.02 -3.54 -11.45
C LEU A 106 -15.55 -3.53 -11.35
N ARG A 107 -16.11 -2.41 -10.94
CA ARG A 107 -17.54 -2.17 -10.97
C ARG A 107 -17.91 -1.49 -12.30
N ALA A 108 -17.34 -1.96 -13.41
CA ALA A 108 -17.71 -1.55 -14.73
C ALA A 108 -19.10 -2.13 -15.02
N ARG A 109 -20.13 -1.35 -14.80
CA ARG A 109 -21.48 -1.64 -15.27
C ARG A 109 -21.62 -1.06 -16.68
N SER A 110 -22.58 -1.59 -17.43
CA SER A 110 -22.91 -1.18 -18.81
C SER A 110 -23.36 0.28 -19.01
N PHE A 111 -23.18 1.15 -18.01
CA PHE A 111 -23.46 2.57 -18.10
C PHE A 111 -22.21 3.33 -18.57
N ALA A 112 -22.37 4.21 -19.55
CA ALA A 112 -21.28 5.00 -20.14
C ALA A 112 -20.44 5.73 -19.07
N ASP A 113 -21.08 6.31 -18.05
CA ASP A 113 -20.39 7.00 -16.96
C ASP A 113 -19.51 6.06 -16.12
N ALA A 114 -19.96 4.84 -15.82
CA ALA A 114 -19.19 3.85 -15.06
C ALA A 114 -17.97 3.34 -15.85
N ARG A 115 -18.11 3.21 -17.18
CA ARG A 115 -17.02 2.86 -18.09
C ARG A 115 -15.96 3.96 -18.10
N ALA A 116 -16.35 5.21 -18.33
CA ALA A 116 -15.42 6.34 -18.37
C ALA A 116 -14.69 6.51 -17.03
N GLN A 117 -15.39 6.37 -15.90
CA GLN A 117 -14.76 6.41 -14.57
C GLN A 117 -13.75 5.28 -14.36
N ALA A 118 -14.05 4.06 -14.80
CA ALA A 118 -13.14 2.93 -14.69
C ALA A 118 -11.88 3.14 -15.55
N GLN A 119 -12.06 3.58 -16.82
CA GLN A 119 -10.94 3.88 -17.72
C GLN A 119 -10.07 5.03 -17.19
N ALA A 120 -10.64 6.10 -16.66
CA ALA A 120 -9.90 7.20 -16.03
C ALA A 120 -9.10 6.72 -14.79
N ALA A 121 -9.69 5.83 -13.96
CA ALA A 121 -9.01 5.29 -12.81
C ALA A 121 -7.83 4.37 -13.20
N ILE A 122 -7.96 3.60 -14.28
CA ILE A 122 -6.89 2.76 -14.82
C ILE A 122 -5.79 3.63 -15.41
N ALA A 123 -6.13 4.62 -16.21
CA ALA A 123 -5.16 5.57 -16.79
C ALA A 123 -4.34 6.27 -15.68
N MET A 124 -5.00 6.71 -14.61
CA MET A 124 -4.35 7.32 -13.44
C MET A 124 -3.37 6.35 -12.77
N ASN A 125 -3.78 5.10 -12.55
CA ASN A 125 -2.92 4.10 -11.94
C ASN A 125 -1.72 3.76 -12.86
N ARG A 126 -1.94 3.64 -14.19
CA ARG A 126 -0.87 3.41 -15.18
C ARG A 126 0.13 4.55 -15.18
N ALA A 127 -0.31 5.79 -15.12
CA ALA A 127 0.61 6.93 -14.98
C ALA A 127 1.49 6.82 -13.74
N GLY A 128 0.97 6.26 -12.63
CA GLY A 128 1.77 5.97 -11.44
C GLY A 128 2.77 4.82 -11.63
N LEU A 129 2.38 3.79 -12.38
CA LEU A 129 3.29 2.68 -12.73
C LEU A 129 4.38 3.13 -13.69
N ASP A 130 4.07 3.95 -14.68
CA ASP A 130 5.01 4.51 -15.63
C ASP A 130 6.04 5.43 -14.94
N TYR A 131 5.59 6.25 -13.98
CA TYR A 131 6.49 7.06 -13.17
C TYR A 131 7.43 6.21 -12.30
N LEU A 132 6.93 5.11 -11.72
CA LEU A 132 7.78 4.15 -10.99
C LEU A 132 8.76 3.44 -11.92
N ASP A 133 8.32 2.99 -13.08
CA ASP A 133 9.15 2.31 -14.07
C ASP A 133 10.34 3.19 -14.48
N GLN A 134 10.07 4.45 -14.78
CA GLN A 134 11.11 5.44 -15.11
C GLN A 134 12.05 5.67 -13.92
N THR A 135 11.53 5.90 -12.71
CA THR A 135 12.35 6.15 -11.52
C THR A 135 13.23 4.95 -11.18
N ILE A 136 12.68 3.73 -11.24
CA ILE A 136 13.40 2.49 -10.98
C ILE A 136 14.53 2.29 -11.99
N ALA A 137 14.26 2.54 -13.27
CA ALA A 137 15.27 2.42 -14.33
C ALA A 137 16.37 3.49 -14.21
N GLU A 138 15.99 4.75 -13.98
CA GLU A 138 16.92 5.88 -13.86
C GLU A 138 17.91 5.70 -12.70
N HIS A 139 17.41 5.21 -11.57
CA HIS A 139 18.22 5.04 -10.36
C HIS A 139 18.73 3.62 -10.15
N ASN A 140 18.54 2.71 -11.11
CA ASN A 140 18.95 1.31 -11.03
C ASN A 140 18.50 0.61 -9.74
N ILE A 141 17.23 0.79 -9.35
CA ILE A 141 16.67 0.22 -8.12
C ILE A 141 16.43 -1.27 -8.30
N ASP A 142 17.22 -2.10 -7.61
CA ASP A 142 17.05 -3.56 -7.61
C ASP A 142 15.93 -3.96 -6.63
N CYS A 143 14.73 -4.13 -7.17
CA CYS A 143 13.55 -4.51 -6.40
C CYS A 143 12.70 -5.61 -7.06
N GLY A 144 13.24 -6.32 -8.04
CA GLY A 144 12.49 -7.35 -8.76
C GLY A 144 11.25 -6.81 -9.46
N TRP A 145 11.37 -5.63 -10.08
CA TRP A 145 10.31 -4.96 -10.83
C TRP A 145 10.12 -5.62 -12.19
N VAL A 146 9.07 -6.42 -12.33
CA VAL A 146 8.80 -7.20 -13.54
C VAL A 146 7.37 -7.03 -14.00
N ARG A 147 7.17 -6.75 -15.28
CA ARG A 147 5.85 -6.63 -15.91
C ARG A 147 5.31 -8.00 -16.32
N GLU A 148 4.90 -8.78 -15.34
CA GLU A 148 4.33 -10.12 -15.56
C GLU A 148 2.80 -10.15 -15.54
N GLY A 149 2.17 -9.01 -15.31
CA GLY A 149 0.74 -8.98 -15.10
C GLY A 149 0.32 -9.63 -13.78
N LYS A 150 -0.96 -10.00 -13.71
CA LYS A 150 -1.54 -10.72 -12.58
C LYS A 150 -2.57 -11.71 -13.05
N TYR A 151 -2.69 -12.81 -12.34
CA TYR A 151 -3.74 -13.79 -12.57
C TYR A 151 -4.88 -13.59 -11.57
N HIS A 152 -6.12 -13.66 -12.05
CA HIS A 152 -7.29 -13.91 -11.22
C HIS A 152 -7.68 -15.35 -11.39
N ALA A 153 -7.62 -16.19 -10.34
CA ALA A 153 -7.81 -17.61 -10.46
C ALA A 153 -8.92 -18.15 -9.55
N ALA A 154 -9.63 -19.15 -10.04
CA ALA A 154 -10.71 -19.85 -9.38
C ALA A 154 -10.38 -21.34 -9.19
N ALA A 155 -10.91 -21.91 -8.10
CA ALA A 155 -10.82 -23.33 -7.79
C ALA A 155 -12.22 -23.95 -7.55
N THR A 156 -13.27 -23.18 -7.77
CA THR A 156 -14.67 -23.57 -7.55
C THR A 156 -15.58 -23.03 -8.65
N ASP A 157 -16.72 -23.68 -8.92
CA ASP A 157 -17.72 -23.17 -9.86
C ASP A 157 -18.19 -21.76 -9.54
N ARG A 158 -18.22 -21.40 -8.25
CA ARG A 158 -18.56 -20.04 -7.81
C ARG A 158 -17.47 -19.05 -8.21
N GLY A 159 -16.22 -19.40 -7.98
CA GLY A 159 -15.08 -18.60 -8.41
C GLY A 159 -15.05 -18.42 -9.92
N GLU A 160 -15.34 -19.46 -10.69
CA GLU A 160 -15.42 -19.38 -12.17
C GLU A 160 -16.51 -18.41 -12.63
N ARG A 161 -17.70 -18.43 -11.99
CA ARG A 161 -18.74 -17.43 -12.29
C ARG A 161 -18.28 -16.01 -11.99
N MET A 162 -17.51 -15.82 -10.90
CA MET A 162 -16.95 -14.50 -10.58
C MET A 162 -15.89 -14.06 -11.59
N LEU A 163 -15.08 -15.01 -12.11
CA LEU A 163 -14.17 -14.71 -13.23
C LEU A 163 -14.93 -14.33 -14.49
N GLY A 164 -16.06 -14.99 -14.79
CA GLY A 164 -16.92 -14.59 -15.91
C GLY A 164 -17.37 -13.13 -15.82
N HIS A 165 -17.88 -12.71 -14.66
CA HIS A 165 -18.27 -11.32 -14.45
C HIS A 165 -17.08 -10.35 -14.49
N PHE A 166 -15.89 -10.82 -14.10
CA PHE A 166 -14.68 -10.00 -14.20
C PHE A 166 -14.28 -9.82 -15.68
N ALA A 167 -14.34 -10.90 -16.49
CA ALA A 167 -14.10 -10.82 -17.93
C ALA A 167 -15.08 -9.86 -18.62
N GLU A 168 -16.39 -9.99 -18.34
CA GLU A 168 -17.42 -9.07 -18.85
C GLU A 168 -17.11 -7.59 -18.49
N SER A 169 -16.53 -7.37 -17.30
CA SER A 169 -16.14 -6.02 -16.88
C SER A 169 -14.90 -5.51 -17.62
N LEU A 170 -13.95 -6.37 -17.96
CA LEU A 170 -12.78 -6.04 -18.78
C LEU A 170 -13.19 -5.75 -20.23
N ASP A 171 -14.04 -6.60 -20.81
CA ASP A 171 -14.62 -6.38 -22.16
C ASP A 171 -15.35 -5.04 -22.24
N ALA A 172 -16.11 -4.68 -21.19
CA ALA A 172 -16.89 -3.43 -21.15
C ALA A 172 -16.02 -2.16 -21.17
N ILE A 173 -14.74 -2.27 -20.86
CA ILE A 173 -13.79 -1.15 -20.82
C ILE A 173 -12.63 -1.30 -21.82
N ASP A 174 -12.70 -2.29 -22.71
CA ASP A 174 -11.72 -2.63 -23.74
C ASP A 174 -10.32 -2.95 -23.15
N GLU A 175 -10.28 -3.69 -22.02
CA GLU A 175 -9.02 -4.12 -21.42
C GLU A 175 -8.61 -5.51 -21.90
N ASP A 176 -7.31 -5.65 -22.22
CA ASP A 176 -6.74 -6.92 -22.66
C ASP A 176 -6.64 -7.94 -21.53
N TYR A 177 -6.99 -9.18 -21.84
CA TYR A 177 -6.77 -10.31 -20.96
C TYR A 177 -6.71 -11.64 -21.73
N THR A 178 -6.17 -12.67 -21.11
CA THR A 178 -6.22 -14.05 -21.63
C THR A 178 -6.84 -14.98 -20.59
N THR A 179 -7.57 -15.98 -21.06
CA THR A 179 -8.19 -17.01 -20.20
C THR A 179 -7.35 -18.28 -20.22
N LEU A 180 -7.11 -18.85 -19.04
CA LEU A 180 -6.45 -20.14 -18.85
C LEU A 180 -7.49 -21.17 -18.40
N ASP A 181 -7.47 -22.34 -19.01
CA ASP A 181 -8.18 -23.53 -18.54
C ASP A 181 -7.39 -24.25 -17.43
N ALA A 182 -7.93 -25.35 -16.92
CA ALA A 182 -7.30 -26.12 -15.84
C ALA A 182 -5.90 -26.66 -16.22
N ALA A 183 -5.70 -27.06 -17.49
CA ALA A 183 -4.40 -27.57 -17.94
C ALA A 183 -3.36 -26.45 -18.00
N ALA A 184 -3.73 -25.32 -18.55
CA ALA A 184 -2.87 -24.12 -18.58
C ALA A 184 -2.58 -23.61 -17.17
N CYS A 185 -3.57 -23.58 -16.27
CA CYS A 185 -3.35 -23.25 -14.85
C CYS A 185 -2.34 -24.20 -14.18
N ALA A 186 -2.48 -25.51 -14.41
CA ALA A 186 -1.55 -26.49 -13.84
C ALA A 186 -0.13 -26.32 -14.39
N HIS A 187 0.02 -25.96 -15.65
CA HIS A 187 1.31 -25.67 -16.28
C HIS A 187 1.96 -24.42 -15.66
N VAL A 188 1.24 -23.31 -15.56
CA VAL A 188 1.77 -22.03 -15.07
C VAL A 188 2.02 -22.05 -13.55
N PHE A 189 1.10 -22.62 -12.76
CA PHE A 189 1.15 -22.51 -11.29
C PHE A 189 1.80 -23.71 -10.59
N GLY A 190 2.14 -24.77 -11.33
CA GLY A 190 2.70 -26.00 -10.76
C GLY A 190 1.73 -26.78 -9.88
N THR A 191 0.43 -26.56 -10.05
CA THR A 191 -0.63 -27.19 -9.25
C THR A 191 -1.92 -27.36 -10.04
N SER A 192 -2.65 -28.46 -9.79
CA SER A 192 -3.99 -28.71 -10.33
C SER A 192 -5.12 -28.12 -9.46
N PHE A 193 -4.79 -27.29 -8.49
CA PHE A 193 -5.77 -26.69 -7.57
C PHE A 193 -6.74 -25.74 -8.29
N TYR A 194 -6.25 -24.98 -9.27
CA TYR A 194 -7.05 -23.99 -9.99
C TYR A 194 -7.66 -24.59 -11.25
N THR A 195 -8.96 -24.34 -11.45
CA THR A 195 -9.72 -24.85 -12.61
C THR A 195 -9.77 -23.85 -13.75
N LYS A 196 -9.62 -22.56 -13.46
CA LYS A 196 -9.67 -21.47 -14.43
C LYS A 196 -8.94 -20.23 -13.93
N ALA A 197 -8.34 -19.48 -14.85
CA ALA A 197 -7.77 -18.17 -14.53
C ALA A 197 -7.96 -17.16 -15.66
N ILE A 198 -7.88 -15.88 -15.31
CA ILE A 198 -7.76 -14.74 -16.23
C ILE A 198 -6.43 -14.07 -15.95
N HIS A 199 -5.61 -13.91 -16.96
CA HIS A 199 -4.38 -13.15 -16.91
C HIS A 199 -4.59 -11.73 -17.46
N ALA A 200 -4.31 -10.70 -16.64
CA ALA A 200 -4.34 -9.29 -17.00
C ALA A 200 -2.89 -8.77 -17.05
N PRO A 201 -2.36 -8.34 -18.23
CA PRO A 201 -0.92 -8.22 -18.48
C PRO A 201 -0.28 -6.92 -17.99
N HIS A 202 -1.06 -5.92 -17.58
CA HIS A 202 -0.56 -4.55 -17.37
C HIS A 202 -0.14 -4.23 -15.92
N SER A 203 0.01 -5.24 -15.09
CA SER A 203 0.47 -5.08 -13.70
C SER A 203 1.92 -5.53 -13.55
N TYR A 204 2.58 -5.04 -12.49
CA TYR A 204 3.94 -5.46 -12.15
C TYR A 204 3.94 -6.25 -10.85
N LEU A 205 4.91 -7.14 -10.74
CA LEU A 205 5.29 -7.80 -9.51
C LEU A 205 6.57 -7.16 -8.98
N VAL A 206 6.70 -7.07 -7.65
CA VAL A 206 7.82 -6.36 -7.02
C VAL A 206 8.11 -6.90 -5.62
N GLN A 207 9.32 -6.76 -5.16
CA GLN A 207 9.70 -6.88 -3.76
C GLN A 207 9.47 -5.50 -3.09
N PRO A 208 8.38 -5.34 -2.32
CA PRO A 208 7.91 -4.00 -1.94
C PRO A 208 8.84 -3.28 -0.96
N ALA A 209 9.53 -4.00 -0.06
CA ALA A 209 10.47 -3.37 0.85
C ALA A 209 11.74 -2.89 0.13
N ALA A 210 12.25 -3.68 -0.82
CA ALA A 210 13.39 -3.27 -1.65
C ALA A 210 13.04 -2.02 -2.48
N MET A 211 11.85 -1.99 -3.08
CA MET A 211 11.42 -0.84 -3.86
C MET A 211 11.33 0.43 -3.01
N VAL A 212 10.68 0.37 -1.85
CA VAL A 212 10.53 1.56 -0.99
C VAL A 212 11.89 2.03 -0.48
N ARG A 213 12.80 1.10 -0.11
CA ARG A 213 14.19 1.41 0.26
C ARG A 213 14.93 2.10 -0.90
N GLY A 214 14.84 1.54 -2.10
CA GLY A 214 15.49 2.10 -3.29
C GLY A 214 14.96 3.48 -3.65
N LEU A 215 13.65 3.70 -3.58
CA LEU A 215 13.05 5.02 -3.77
C LEU A 215 13.52 6.04 -2.73
N ALA A 216 13.72 5.63 -1.49
CA ALA A 216 14.21 6.50 -0.42
C ALA A 216 15.70 6.85 -0.58
N THR A 217 16.54 5.85 -0.92
CA THR A 217 17.98 6.07 -1.10
C THR A 217 18.34 6.85 -2.37
N SER A 218 17.40 6.95 -3.31
CA SER A 218 17.54 7.72 -4.56
C SER A 218 16.85 9.08 -4.53
N LEU A 219 16.47 9.58 -3.36
CA LEU A 219 15.90 10.93 -3.22
C LEU A 219 16.93 12.00 -3.63
N PRO A 220 16.49 13.13 -4.22
CA PRO A 220 17.35 14.27 -4.51
C PRO A 220 18.05 14.83 -3.26
N GLU A 221 19.20 15.46 -3.44
CA GLU A 221 20.07 15.95 -2.35
C GLU A 221 19.40 17.01 -1.45
N ASN A 222 18.42 17.76 -1.96
CA ASN A 222 17.67 18.74 -1.22
C ASN A 222 16.53 18.13 -0.37
N VAL A 223 16.41 16.80 -0.30
CA VAL A 223 15.51 16.08 0.59
C VAL A 223 16.29 15.46 1.75
N SER A 224 16.01 15.90 2.96
CA SER A 224 16.52 15.27 4.19
C SER A 224 15.51 14.25 4.70
N LEU A 225 15.86 12.97 4.66
CA LEU A 225 15.03 11.87 5.19
C LEU A 225 15.43 11.57 6.64
N PHE A 226 14.45 11.58 7.54
CA PHE A 226 14.59 11.15 8.92
C PHE A 226 13.68 9.93 9.19
N GLU A 227 14.30 8.83 9.58
CA GLU A 227 13.65 7.59 10.01
C GLU A 227 13.63 7.49 11.53
N ASP A 228 12.93 6.50 12.08
CA ASP A 228 12.78 6.32 13.54
C ASP A 228 12.43 7.64 14.27
N SER A 229 11.65 8.48 13.60
CA SER A 229 11.31 9.84 13.99
C SER A 229 9.81 10.03 14.07
N MET A 230 9.16 9.25 14.96
CA MET A 230 7.70 9.29 15.14
C MET A 230 7.24 10.68 15.55
N VAL A 231 6.36 11.27 14.75
CA VAL A 231 5.72 12.56 15.09
C VAL A 231 4.69 12.34 16.20
N THR A 232 4.92 12.95 17.35
CA THR A 232 4.09 12.81 18.56
C THR A 232 3.19 14.01 18.79
N ASP A 233 3.55 15.17 18.26
CA ASP A 233 2.81 16.41 18.44
C ASP A 233 2.88 17.25 17.17
N VAL A 234 1.84 18.03 16.93
CA VAL A 234 1.77 18.99 15.82
C VAL A 234 1.16 20.30 16.27
N ALA A 235 1.75 21.42 15.86
CA ALA A 235 1.21 22.74 15.99
C ALA A 235 0.91 23.32 14.61
N TYR A 236 -0.34 23.67 14.38
CA TYR A 236 -0.79 24.30 13.15
C TYR A 236 -0.89 25.80 13.31
N GLY A 237 -0.18 26.54 12.49
CA GLY A 237 -0.19 28.02 12.48
C GLY A 237 -0.59 28.59 11.14
N THR A 238 -0.69 29.90 11.04
CA THR A 238 -1.04 30.61 9.81
C THR A 238 0.12 30.73 8.83
N ARG A 239 1.34 30.79 9.33
CA ARG A 239 2.57 30.96 8.53
C ARG A 239 3.52 29.78 8.60
N MET A 240 3.57 29.13 9.74
CA MET A 240 4.46 28.01 10.02
C MET A 240 3.70 26.92 10.74
N HIS A 241 3.95 25.69 10.36
CA HIS A 241 3.52 24.51 11.09
C HIS A 241 4.75 23.85 11.70
N THR A 242 4.61 23.27 12.88
CA THR A 242 5.71 22.55 13.54
C THR A 242 5.26 21.15 13.92
N VAL A 243 6.07 20.16 13.59
CA VAL A 243 5.90 18.78 14.04
C VAL A 243 7.03 18.42 15.01
N LYS A 244 6.71 17.71 16.08
CA LYS A 244 7.67 17.23 17.08
C LYS A 244 7.77 15.73 17.05
N THR A 245 8.98 15.26 17.24
CA THR A 245 9.32 13.88 17.57
C THR A 245 9.82 13.79 19.01
N GLU A 246 10.23 12.63 19.47
CA GLU A 246 10.84 12.48 20.79
C GLU A 246 12.16 13.28 20.93
N ARG A 247 12.92 13.47 19.83
CA ARG A 247 14.30 13.96 19.86
C ARG A 247 14.53 15.27 19.12
N GLY A 248 13.53 15.76 18.37
CA GLY A 248 13.66 16.99 17.60
C GLY A 248 12.33 17.50 17.06
N SER A 249 12.39 18.61 16.33
CA SER A 249 11.23 19.19 15.66
C SER A 249 11.58 19.65 14.24
N ALA A 250 10.56 19.71 13.38
CA ALA A 250 10.67 20.30 12.05
C ALA A 250 9.56 21.32 11.83
N SER A 251 9.93 22.50 11.33
CA SER A 251 9.00 23.60 11.06
C SER A 251 9.04 23.99 9.59
N ALA A 252 7.87 24.13 8.98
CA ALA A 252 7.73 24.57 7.59
C ALA A 252 6.44 25.37 7.36
N PRO A 253 6.40 26.25 6.36
CA PRO A 253 5.16 26.89 5.93
C PRO A 253 4.17 25.88 5.32
N ILE A 254 4.64 24.75 4.77
CA ILE A 254 3.79 23.75 4.12
C ILE A 254 4.03 22.37 4.73
N LEU A 255 2.93 21.71 5.15
CA LEU A 255 2.93 20.31 5.57
C LEU A 255 2.25 19.41 4.53
N VAL A 256 2.85 18.25 4.27
CA VAL A 256 2.29 17.18 3.44
C VAL A 256 2.03 15.94 4.30
N MET A 257 0.77 15.54 4.38
CA MET A 257 0.32 14.38 5.14
C MET A 257 0.24 13.15 4.23
N ALA A 258 1.18 12.22 4.38
CA ALA A 258 1.21 10.93 3.68
C ALA A 258 1.07 9.73 4.65
N THR A 259 0.38 9.96 5.76
CA THR A 259 0.25 9.06 6.92
C THR A 259 -0.86 8.00 6.79
N ASN A 260 -1.49 7.88 5.61
CA ASN A 260 -2.55 6.92 5.28
C ASN A 260 -3.63 6.87 6.39
N GLY A 261 -3.93 5.69 6.94
CA GLY A 261 -4.96 5.51 7.98
C GLY A 261 -4.65 6.19 9.31
N PHE A 262 -3.43 6.61 9.55
CA PHE A 262 -3.01 7.28 10.78
C PHE A 262 -3.25 8.79 10.76
N THR A 263 -3.71 9.34 9.64
CA THR A 263 -4.11 10.74 9.49
C THR A 263 -5.20 11.18 10.50
N GLU A 264 -6.01 10.25 11.01
CA GLU A 264 -6.96 10.53 12.10
C GLU A 264 -6.25 11.06 13.37
N GLY A 265 -5.04 10.57 13.68
CA GLY A 265 -4.25 11.04 14.83
C GLY A 265 -3.86 12.51 14.74
N PHE A 266 -3.72 13.02 13.54
CA PHE A 266 -3.39 14.42 13.24
C PHE A 266 -4.61 15.35 13.19
N GLY A 267 -5.82 14.86 13.48
CA GLY A 267 -7.04 15.65 13.56
C GLY A 267 -7.92 15.62 12.32
N PHE A 268 -7.47 14.97 11.24
CA PHE A 268 -8.20 14.91 9.99
C PHE A 268 -8.96 13.59 9.83
N LEU A 269 -9.98 13.57 8.96
CA LEU A 269 -10.71 12.38 8.53
C LEU A 269 -11.39 11.57 9.65
N GLN A 270 -11.77 12.24 10.73
CA GLN A 270 -12.40 11.59 11.88
C GLN A 270 -13.65 10.81 11.47
N LYS A 271 -13.69 9.51 11.82
CA LYS A 271 -14.80 8.60 11.48
C LYS A 271 -15.07 8.45 9.97
N GLN A 272 -14.09 8.67 9.11
CA GLN A 272 -14.22 8.51 7.67
C GLN A 272 -13.45 7.30 7.13
N LEU A 273 -12.54 6.75 7.93
CA LEU A 273 -11.64 5.67 7.53
C LEU A 273 -12.08 4.32 8.09
N ILE A 274 -11.83 3.27 7.32
CA ILE A 274 -12.02 1.87 7.71
C ILE A 274 -10.64 1.22 7.79
N PRO A 275 -10.04 1.17 9.00
CA PRO A 275 -8.71 0.59 9.19
C PRO A 275 -8.78 -0.93 9.17
N LEU A 276 -7.96 -1.53 8.33
CA LEU A 276 -7.80 -2.97 8.18
C LEU A 276 -6.35 -3.38 8.36
N ILE A 277 -6.14 -4.61 8.80
CA ILE A 277 -4.86 -5.29 8.73
C ILE A 277 -5.03 -6.47 7.77
N THR A 278 -4.17 -6.57 6.80
CA THR A 278 -4.05 -7.73 5.91
C THR A 278 -2.86 -8.58 6.34
N TRP A 279 -2.96 -9.90 6.20
CA TRP A 279 -1.99 -10.84 6.73
C TRP A 279 -1.35 -11.65 5.60
N GLY A 280 -0.02 -11.80 5.67
CA GLY A 280 0.77 -12.62 4.77
C GLY A 280 1.70 -13.57 5.51
N SER A 281 2.02 -14.68 4.87
CA SER A 281 3.07 -15.60 5.31
C SER A 281 3.93 -16.00 4.11
N MET A 282 5.22 -16.17 4.33
CA MET A 282 6.19 -16.51 3.32
C MET A 282 6.96 -17.76 3.75
N THR A 283 7.17 -18.69 2.83
CA THR A 283 8.02 -19.86 3.09
C THR A 283 9.46 -19.43 3.33
N ARG A 284 10.26 -20.30 3.91
CA ARG A 284 11.70 -20.21 3.70
C ARG A 284 12.02 -20.33 2.21
N GLU A 285 13.25 -20.04 1.84
CA GLU A 285 13.75 -20.32 0.50
C GLU A 285 13.51 -21.78 0.13
N LEU A 286 13.01 -22.01 -1.08
CA LEU A 286 12.82 -23.34 -1.64
C LEU A 286 14.16 -23.90 -2.11
N THR A 287 14.45 -25.15 -1.76
CA THR A 287 15.57 -25.85 -2.35
C THR A 287 15.37 -26.08 -3.84
N PRO A 288 16.44 -26.36 -4.62
CA PRO A 288 16.31 -26.73 -6.03
C PRO A 288 15.32 -27.89 -6.25
N ASP A 289 15.40 -28.95 -5.45
CA ASP A 289 14.48 -30.11 -5.53
C ASP A 289 13.02 -29.71 -5.23
N GLU A 290 12.80 -28.78 -4.32
CA GLU A 290 11.45 -28.28 -4.02
C GLU A 290 10.92 -27.40 -5.15
N SER A 291 11.76 -26.59 -5.76
CA SER A 291 11.42 -25.80 -6.95
C SER A 291 11.08 -26.70 -8.14
N ASP A 292 11.84 -27.76 -8.37
CA ASP A 292 11.59 -28.75 -9.43
C ASP A 292 10.27 -29.51 -9.18
N ARG A 293 10.00 -29.89 -7.94
CA ARG A 293 8.75 -30.53 -7.55
C ARG A 293 7.55 -29.60 -7.65
N LEU A 294 7.74 -28.30 -7.40
CA LEU A 294 6.71 -27.29 -7.61
C LEU A 294 6.37 -27.22 -9.10
N GLY A 295 7.39 -27.11 -9.96
CA GLY A 295 7.20 -26.86 -11.38
C GLY A 295 6.60 -25.48 -11.63
N GLY A 296 5.95 -25.30 -12.78
CA GLY A 296 5.31 -24.06 -13.17
C GLY A 296 6.30 -22.95 -13.55
N ASP A 297 5.77 -21.76 -13.83
CA ASP A 297 6.57 -20.61 -14.15
C ASP A 297 7.38 -20.12 -12.92
N PRO A 298 8.59 -19.58 -13.12
CA PRO A 298 9.45 -19.20 -12.02
C PRO A 298 8.90 -18.02 -11.20
N SER A 299 8.09 -17.15 -11.80
CA SER A 299 7.47 -16.00 -11.16
C SER A 299 6.02 -15.87 -11.60
N TYR A 300 5.12 -15.61 -10.67
CA TYR A 300 3.72 -15.27 -10.94
C TYR A 300 3.03 -14.68 -9.71
N GLY A 301 1.94 -13.97 -9.96
CA GLY A 301 1.06 -13.46 -8.92
C GLY A 301 -0.39 -13.84 -9.16
N ILE A 302 -1.01 -14.53 -8.19
CA ILE A 302 -2.41 -14.95 -8.24
C ILE A 302 -3.22 -14.15 -7.22
N ILE A 303 -4.32 -13.60 -7.67
CA ILE A 303 -5.38 -13.03 -6.83
C ILE A 303 -6.58 -13.95 -6.95
N ALA A 304 -7.17 -14.37 -5.83
CA ALA A 304 -8.33 -15.22 -5.87
C ALA A 304 -9.50 -14.51 -6.57
N ALA A 305 -10.29 -15.25 -7.34
CA ALA A 305 -11.53 -14.77 -7.92
C ALA A 305 -12.52 -14.32 -6.84
N HIS A 306 -12.59 -15.06 -5.73
CA HIS A 306 -13.41 -14.67 -4.58
C HIS A 306 -12.67 -13.62 -3.71
N PRO A 307 -13.32 -12.49 -3.30
CA PRO A 307 -12.66 -11.40 -2.56
C PRO A 307 -12.07 -11.78 -1.19
N ALA A 308 -12.50 -12.89 -0.60
CA ALA A 308 -11.94 -13.43 0.63
C ALA A 308 -11.08 -14.68 0.39
N GLY A 309 -10.75 -14.96 -0.86
CA GLY A 309 -9.86 -16.05 -1.22
C GLY A 309 -8.39 -15.70 -1.03
N THR A 310 -7.54 -16.67 -1.29
CA THR A 310 -6.10 -16.56 -1.07
C THR A 310 -5.41 -15.98 -2.29
N SER A 311 -4.68 -14.88 -2.08
CA SER A 311 -3.67 -14.40 -3.02
C SER A 311 -2.34 -15.11 -2.78
N VAL A 312 -1.63 -15.39 -3.85
CA VAL A 312 -0.35 -16.09 -3.83
C VAL A 312 0.65 -15.35 -4.71
N ARG A 313 1.90 -15.37 -4.31
CA ARG A 313 3.02 -15.02 -5.18
C ARG A 313 4.09 -16.08 -5.14
N ARG A 314 4.61 -16.46 -6.31
CA ARG A 314 5.92 -17.06 -6.44
C ARG A 314 6.92 -15.93 -6.58
N VAL A 315 7.84 -15.84 -5.63
CA VAL A 315 8.83 -14.78 -5.49
C VAL A 315 10.18 -15.31 -5.94
N THR A 316 10.95 -14.51 -6.68
CA THR A 316 12.29 -14.89 -7.15
C THR A 316 13.37 -13.89 -6.74
N THR A 317 12.98 -12.79 -6.10
CA THR A 317 13.90 -11.74 -5.66
C THR A 317 13.77 -11.51 -4.16
N PRO A 318 14.84 -11.65 -3.37
CA PRO A 318 16.20 -12.07 -3.77
C PRO A 318 16.33 -13.57 -3.99
N ASP A 319 15.40 -14.41 -3.51
CA ASP A 319 15.44 -15.86 -3.53
C ASP A 319 14.06 -16.46 -3.87
N ASN A 320 14.00 -17.79 -4.11
CA ASN A 320 12.78 -18.45 -4.54
C ASN A 320 11.92 -18.85 -3.34
N ARG A 321 10.78 -18.19 -3.17
CA ARG A 321 9.83 -18.40 -2.08
C ARG A 321 8.38 -18.38 -2.56
N ILE A 322 7.47 -18.84 -1.71
CA ILE A 322 6.03 -18.70 -1.92
C ILE A 322 5.46 -17.83 -0.81
N LEU A 323 4.78 -16.77 -1.21
CA LEU A 323 3.98 -15.92 -0.33
C LEU A 323 2.51 -16.28 -0.46
N VAL A 324 1.84 -16.42 0.67
CA VAL A 324 0.40 -16.66 0.79
C VAL A 324 -0.20 -15.52 1.60
N ARG A 325 -1.27 -14.92 1.08
CA ARG A 325 -1.99 -13.83 1.74
C ARG A 325 -3.50 -14.08 1.61
N ASN A 326 -4.17 -14.16 2.73
CA ASN A 326 -5.63 -14.13 2.76
C ASN A 326 -6.14 -13.21 3.88
N ILE A 327 -6.95 -13.51 4.69
CA ILE A 327 -7.45 -12.89 5.91
C ILE A 327 -7.17 -11.38 6.04
N PHE A 328 -8.20 -10.64 6.37
CA PHE A 328 -8.08 -9.28 6.87
C PHE A 328 -8.81 -9.14 8.21
N SER A 329 -8.36 -8.23 9.04
CA SER A 329 -8.98 -7.93 10.32
C SER A 329 -9.18 -6.42 10.47
N PHE A 330 -10.29 -6.04 11.10
CA PHE A 330 -10.52 -4.65 11.47
C PHE A 330 -9.71 -4.32 12.72
N SER A 331 -8.88 -3.28 12.66
CA SER A 331 -8.18 -2.77 13.84
C SER A 331 -7.72 -1.33 13.61
N LYS A 332 -8.02 -0.45 14.56
CA LYS A 332 -7.43 0.90 14.63
C LYS A 332 -6.04 0.87 15.26
N ARG A 333 -5.86 -0.03 16.24
CA ARG A 333 -4.58 -0.27 16.91
C ARG A 333 -4.20 -1.72 16.65
N SER A 334 -3.02 -1.90 16.15
CA SER A 334 -2.51 -3.17 15.67
C SER A 334 -2.24 -4.16 16.81
N ASP A 335 -3.17 -5.08 17.06
CA ASP A 335 -2.84 -6.32 17.75
C ASP A 335 -2.27 -7.31 16.72
N PHE A 336 -0.99 -7.12 16.36
CA PHE A 336 -0.33 -7.94 15.37
C PHE A 336 0.06 -9.33 15.93
N VAL A 337 0.37 -9.45 17.21
CA VAL A 337 0.96 -10.68 17.75
C VAL A 337 -0.05 -11.84 17.81
N THR A 338 -1.18 -11.64 18.47
CA THR A 338 -2.17 -12.72 18.68
C THR A 338 -2.80 -13.17 17.35
N ARG A 339 -3.09 -12.23 16.47
CA ARG A 339 -3.75 -12.52 15.20
C ARG A 339 -2.82 -13.11 14.16
N ARG A 340 -1.52 -12.84 14.23
CA ARG A 340 -0.52 -13.42 13.34
C ARG A 340 -0.49 -14.95 13.38
N HIS A 341 -0.49 -15.54 14.57
CA HIS A 341 -0.51 -17.00 14.73
C HIS A 341 -1.76 -17.65 14.13
N TRP A 342 -2.91 -17.01 14.33
CA TRP A 342 -4.15 -17.48 13.72
C TRP A 342 -4.11 -17.37 12.19
N ALA A 343 -3.64 -16.24 11.65
CA ALA A 343 -3.47 -16.05 10.22
C ALA A 343 -2.53 -17.09 9.62
N ALA A 344 -1.36 -17.32 10.26
CA ALA A 344 -0.38 -18.31 9.82
C ALA A 344 -0.96 -19.74 9.71
N LYS A 345 -1.84 -20.14 10.64
CA LYS A 345 -2.54 -21.44 10.55
C LYS A 345 -3.47 -21.52 9.34
N THR A 346 -4.18 -20.45 9.02
CA THR A 346 -5.06 -20.40 7.85
C THR A 346 -4.24 -20.38 6.57
N HIS A 347 -3.16 -19.63 6.53
CA HIS A 347 -2.23 -19.61 5.40
C HIS A 347 -1.60 -21.00 5.17
N ARG A 348 -1.26 -21.69 6.27
CA ARG A 348 -0.71 -23.05 6.20
C ARG A 348 -1.66 -24.01 5.48
N LYS A 349 -2.91 -24.06 5.92
CA LYS A 349 -3.94 -24.87 5.29
C LYS A 349 -4.13 -24.52 3.81
N SER A 350 -4.15 -23.22 3.52
CA SER A 350 -4.30 -22.73 2.15
C SER A 350 -3.12 -23.13 1.25
N PHE A 351 -1.91 -23.07 1.78
CA PHE A 351 -0.69 -23.51 1.09
C PHE A 351 -0.69 -25.03 0.81
N GLU A 352 -1.01 -25.84 1.82
CA GLU A 352 -1.06 -27.29 1.70
C GLU A 352 -2.11 -27.78 0.70
N ASN A 353 -3.26 -27.12 0.64
CA ASN A 353 -4.30 -27.41 -0.34
C ASN A 353 -3.84 -27.15 -1.78
N ARG A 354 -3.03 -26.09 -1.98
CA ARG A 354 -2.53 -25.71 -3.32
C ARG A 354 -1.34 -26.55 -3.75
N TRP A 355 -0.41 -26.79 -2.84
CA TRP A 355 0.82 -27.53 -3.12
C TRP A 355 1.07 -28.65 -2.10
N PRO A 356 0.28 -29.74 -2.14
CA PRO A 356 0.46 -30.86 -1.21
C PRO A 356 1.87 -31.48 -1.30
N LYS A 357 2.51 -31.39 -2.47
CA LYS A 357 3.91 -31.85 -2.66
C LYS A 357 4.93 -31.06 -1.85
N LEU A 358 4.58 -29.85 -1.42
CA LEU A 358 5.41 -28.95 -0.63
C LEU A 358 4.91 -28.79 0.82
N ALA A 359 4.01 -29.67 1.28
CA ALA A 359 3.43 -29.57 2.62
C ALA A 359 4.46 -29.58 3.77
N ALA A 360 5.66 -30.09 3.56
CA ALA A 360 6.75 -30.06 4.54
C ALA A 360 7.52 -28.74 4.59
N VAL A 361 7.38 -27.84 3.59
CA VAL A 361 8.11 -26.56 3.56
C VAL A 361 7.49 -25.61 4.58
N PRO A 362 8.22 -25.14 5.60
CA PRO A 362 7.67 -24.26 6.62
C PRO A 362 7.50 -22.81 6.11
N PHE A 363 6.59 -22.07 6.74
CA PHE A 363 6.66 -20.61 6.69
C PHE A 363 7.74 -20.12 7.65
N GLU A 364 8.64 -19.31 7.13
CA GLU A 364 9.69 -18.66 7.90
C GLU A 364 9.18 -17.33 8.48
N HIS A 365 8.40 -16.60 7.71
CA HIS A 365 7.90 -15.29 8.10
C HIS A 365 6.36 -15.23 8.04
N SER A 366 5.79 -14.48 8.97
CA SER A 366 4.37 -14.14 8.96
C SER A 366 4.18 -12.75 9.54
N TRP A 367 3.47 -11.87 8.83
CA TRP A 367 3.32 -10.48 9.23
C TRP A 367 1.95 -9.91 8.86
N GLY A 368 1.65 -8.73 9.44
CA GLY A 368 0.49 -7.93 9.07
C GLY A 368 0.91 -6.59 8.47
N GLY A 369 0.08 -6.05 7.59
CA GLY A 369 0.23 -4.71 7.02
C GLY A 369 -1.04 -3.89 7.19
N ALA A 370 -0.91 -2.63 7.62
CA ALA A 370 -2.04 -1.73 7.77
C ALA A 370 -2.53 -1.24 6.41
N LEU A 371 -3.85 -1.21 6.26
CA LEU A 371 -4.57 -0.73 5.09
C LEU A 371 -5.72 0.15 5.55
N SER A 372 -5.95 1.27 4.88
CA SER A 372 -7.15 2.08 5.07
C SER A 372 -8.01 2.11 3.82
N LEU A 373 -9.31 1.95 4.04
CA LEU A 373 -10.32 2.10 3.00
C LEU A 373 -11.27 3.25 3.38
N SER A 374 -11.92 3.84 2.38
CA SER A 374 -13.09 4.69 2.56
C SER A 374 -14.36 3.92 2.17
N ARG A 375 -15.49 4.27 2.78
CA ARG A 375 -16.76 3.58 2.54
C ARG A 375 -17.25 3.71 1.09
N ASN A 376 -17.03 4.86 0.48
CA ASN A 376 -17.41 5.17 -0.92
C ASN A 376 -16.29 4.87 -1.93
N GLY A 377 -15.11 4.43 -1.51
CA GLY A 377 -13.97 4.15 -2.39
C GLY A 377 -13.18 5.40 -2.83
N GLU A 378 -13.55 6.59 -2.34
CA GLU A 378 -12.87 7.84 -2.70
C GLU A 378 -11.56 7.98 -1.90
N PRO A 379 -10.48 8.48 -2.55
CA PRO A 379 -9.23 8.83 -1.88
C PRO A 379 -9.36 10.17 -1.15
N VAL A 380 -8.34 10.52 -0.39
CA VAL A 380 -8.12 11.87 0.09
C VAL A 380 -6.99 12.49 -0.72
N PHE A 381 -7.25 13.64 -1.31
CA PHE A 381 -6.28 14.37 -2.11
C PHE A 381 -6.56 15.88 -2.01
N GLY A 382 -5.49 16.66 -1.81
CA GLY A 382 -5.56 18.11 -1.78
C GLY A 382 -5.43 18.73 -0.40
N GLU A 383 -5.84 19.98 -0.26
CA GLU A 383 -5.71 20.75 0.96
C GLU A 383 -6.69 20.26 2.04
N LEU A 384 -6.17 19.99 3.24
CA LEU A 384 -6.93 19.56 4.41
C LEU A 384 -7.29 20.76 5.31
N ARG A 385 -6.39 21.72 5.40
CA ARG A 385 -6.52 23.04 6.01
C ARG A 385 -5.47 23.97 5.38
N PRO A 386 -5.49 25.30 5.63
CA PRO A 386 -4.55 26.21 4.99
C PRO A 386 -3.08 25.73 5.12
N ASN A 387 -2.43 25.53 3.98
CA ASN A 387 -1.05 25.07 3.83
C ASN A 387 -0.76 23.66 4.41
N VAL A 388 -1.77 22.86 4.69
CA VAL A 388 -1.63 21.45 5.05
C VAL A 388 -2.32 20.60 4.00
N TYR A 389 -1.55 19.85 3.27
CA TYR A 389 -2.01 19.03 2.15
C TYR A 389 -1.98 17.54 2.52
N GLY A 390 -2.82 16.74 1.88
CA GLY A 390 -2.87 15.31 2.16
C GLY A 390 -3.12 14.46 0.93
N THR A 391 -2.42 13.32 0.88
CA THR A 391 -2.65 12.26 -0.09
C THR A 391 -2.63 10.91 0.61
N VAL A 392 -3.81 10.41 0.94
CA VAL A 392 -4.00 9.20 1.74
C VAL A 392 -5.22 8.40 1.27
N VAL A 393 -5.38 7.18 1.78
CA VAL A 393 -6.52 6.29 1.50
C VAL A 393 -6.59 5.85 0.03
N HIS A 394 -5.59 5.10 -0.39
CA HIS A 394 -5.49 4.59 -1.77
C HIS A 394 -6.36 3.36 -2.06
N ASN A 395 -7.20 2.95 -1.11
CA ASN A 395 -8.21 1.89 -1.25
C ASN A 395 -7.67 0.55 -1.82
N GLY A 396 -6.48 0.13 -1.38
CA GLY A 396 -5.87 -1.14 -1.74
C GLY A 396 -5.02 -1.13 -3.03
N VAL A 397 -4.90 0.03 -3.71
CA VAL A 397 -4.05 0.23 -4.90
C VAL A 397 -2.87 1.14 -4.53
N GLY A 398 -2.24 0.87 -3.38
CA GLY A 398 -1.29 1.79 -2.74
C GLY A 398 -0.04 2.08 -3.53
N ILE A 399 0.52 1.12 -4.27
CA ILE A 399 1.74 1.30 -5.06
C ILE A 399 1.49 2.32 -6.18
N ALA A 400 0.65 2.00 -7.13
CA ALA A 400 0.38 2.86 -8.28
C ALA A 400 -0.30 4.18 -7.88
N ARG A 401 -1.44 4.09 -7.20
CA ARG A 401 -2.24 5.27 -6.83
C ARG A 401 -1.53 6.14 -5.80
N GLY A 402 -0.84 5.55 -4.83
CA GLY A 402 -0.07 6.31 -3.85
C GLY A 402 1.02 7.13 -4.52
N THR A 403 1.77 6.53 -5.41
CA THR A 403 2.83 7.20 -6.16
C THR A 403 2.31 8.35 -6.99
N ILE A 404 1.32 8.11 -7.86
CA ILE A 404 0.78 9.19 -8.71
C ILE A 404 0.11 10.29 -7.89
N SER A 405 -0.59 9.93 -6.80
CA SER A 405 -1.20 10.94 -5.93
C SER A 405 -0.15 11.80 -5.23
N GLY A 406 0.98 11.23 -4.79
CA GLY A 406 2.08 12.00 -4.21
C GLY A 406 2.70 12.96 -5.21
N LYS A 407 2.99 12.49 -6.41
CA LYS A 407 3.51 13.30 -7.52
C LYS A 407 2.56 14.47 -7.86
N LEU A 408 1.29 14.18 -8.08
CA LEU A 408 0.29 15.20 -8.43
C LEU A 408 0.04 16.19 -7.28
N LEU A 409 0.16 15.75 -6.01
CA LEU A 409 0.03 16.65 -4.87
C LEU A 409 1.18 17.66 -4.84
N ALA A 410 2.40 17.24 -5.10
CA ALA A 410 3.54 18.13 -5.24
C ALA A 410 3.32 19.16 -6.37
N GLU A 411 2.86 18.70 -7.53
CA GLU A 411 2.52 19.56 -8.68
C GLU A 411 1.45 20.59 -8.30
N MET A 412 0.39 20.17 -7.62
CA MET A 412 -0.66 21.08 -7.13
C MET A 412 -0.11 22.16 -6.17
N ILE A 413 0.78 21.78 -5.25
CA ILE A 413 1.35 22.69 -4.25
C ILE A 413 2.16 23.80 -4.92
N VAL A 414 2.92 23.48 -5.96
CA VAL A 414 3.76 24.46 -6.68
C VAL A 414 3.03 25.18 -7.81
N GLY A 415 1.76 24.83 -8.06
CA GLY A 415 0.92 25.50 -9.07
C GLY A 415 1.09 24.98 -10.50
N GLU A 416 1.62 23.77 -10.68
CA GLU A 416 1.62 23.08 -11.96
C GLU A 416 0.18 22.70 -12.37
N ASP A 417 -0.03 22.56 -13.66
CA ASP A 417 -1.32 22.25 -14.25
C ASP A 417 -1.25 21.06 -15.21
N SER A 418 -2.16 20.08 -15.06
CA SER A 418 -2.26 18.93 -15.96
C SER A 418 -3.65 18.28 -15.91
N ASP A 419 -4.01 17.58 -16.98
CA ASP A 419 -5.27 16.82 -17.05
C ASP A 419 -5.39 15.77 -15.95
N LEU A 420 -4.29 15.10 -15.60
CA LEU A 420 -4.26 14.12 -14.51
C LEU A 420 -4.51 14.78 -13.15
N LEU A 421 -3.94 15.96 -12.93
CA LEU A 421 -4.19 16.74 -11.72
C LEU A 421 -5.65 17.13 -11.60
N HIS A 422 -6.25 17.65 -12.67
CA HIS A 422 -7.68 17.98 -12.71
C HIS A 422 -8.57 16.76 -12.44
N GLN A 423 -8.27 15.61 -13.05
CA GLN A 423 -8.98 14.36 -12.79
C GLN A 423 -8.84 13.90 -11.33
N MET A 424 -7.69 14.10 -10.71
CA MET A 424 -7.49 13.76 -9.30
C MET A 424 -8.25 14.71 -8.38
N GLN A 425 -8.26 16.01 -8.66
CA GLN A 425 -9.00 17.03 -7.90
C GLN A 425 -10.52 16.86 -8.02
N ALA A 426 -11.01 16.37 -9.15
CA ALA A 426 -12.42 16.09 -9.37
C ALA A 426 -12.97 14.88 -8.59
N LYS A 427 -12.08 14.08 -7.95
CA LYS A 427 -12.52 12.97 -7.09
C LYS A 427 -13.23 13.47 -5.84
N GLY A 428 -14.20 12.68 -5.39
CA GLY A 428 -14.89 12.94 -4.13
C GLY A 428 -14.01 12.79 -2.91
N ARG A 429 -14.56 13.06 -1.74
CA ARG A 429 -13.92 12.80 -0.44
C ARG A 429 -14.55 11.60 0.25
N PRO A 430 -13.83 10.94 1.18
CA PRO A 430 -14.40 9.89 1.99
C PRO A 430 -15.65 10.32 2.74
N ASN A 431 -16.68 9.49 2.68
CA ASN A 431 -17.90 9.70 3.46
C ASN A 431 -17.70 9.29 4.92
N THR A 432 -18.41 9.96 5.82
CA THR A 432 -18.48 9.56 7.23
C THR A 432 -18.98 8.11 7.36
N ASN A 433 -18.37 7.35 8.24
CA ASN A 433 -18.73 5.98 8.54
C ASN A 433 -20.15 5.91 9.18
N LEU A 434 -20.86 4.84 8.88
CA LEU A 434 -22.15 4.58 9.48
C LEU A 434 -21.98 4.18 10.97
N PRO A 435 -22.98 4.42 11.82
CA PRO A 435 -23.00 3.84 13.15
C PRO A 435 -22.75 2.32 13.09
N PHE A 436 -21.93 1.80 14.01
CA PHE A 436 -21.56 0.37 14.04
C PHE A 436 -20.84 -0.16 12.78
N GLN A 437 -20.22 0.70 11.98
CA GLN A 437 -19.45 0.31 10.79
C GLN A 437 -18.44 -0.81 11.11
N ASP A 438 -17.77 -0.74 12.22
CA ASP A 438 -16.80 -1.74 12.72
C ASP A 438 -17.40 -3.13 12.84
N LEU A 439 -18.60 -3.22 13.41
CA LEU A 439 -19.33 -4.48 13.56
C LEU A 439 -19.75 -5.02 12.19
N GLY A 440 -20.25 -4.13 11.32
CA GLY A 440 -20.62 -4.48 9.95
C GLY A 440 -19.44 -5.03 9.15
N VAL A 441 -18.26 -4.42 9.24
CA VAL A 441 -17.04 -4.91 8.59
C VAL A 441 -16.63 -6.28 9.12
N ARG A 442 -16.67 -6.50 10.44
CA ARG A 442 -16.33 -7.80 11.07
C ARG A 442 -17.29 -8.92 10.66
N ILE A 443 -18.60 -8.65 10.65
CA ILE A 443 -19.63 -9.62 10.23
C ILE A 443 -19.43 -9.94 8.74
N ASN A 444 -19.26 -8.93 7.89
CA ASN A 444 -19.06 -9.12 6.45
C ASN A 444 -17.77 -9.93 6.16
N ALA A 445 -16.67 -9.62 6.85
CA ALA A 445 -15.42 -10.36 6.73
C ALA A 445 -15.61 -11.85 7.06
N ARG A 446 -16.30 -12.14 8.19
CA ARG A 446 -16.57 -13.53 8.61
C ARG A 446 -17.48 -14.26 7.62
N ALA A 447 -18.53 -13.61 7.15
CA ALA A 447 -19.46 -14.19 6.18
C ALA A 447 -18.75 -14.50 4.84
N ARG A 448 -17.95 -13.57 4.33
CA ARG A 448 -17.20 -13.77 3.08
C ARG A 448 -16.21 -14.92 3.18
N ARG A 449 -15.55 -15.11 4.31
CA ARG A 449 -14.63 -16.24 4.53
C ARG A 449 -15.36 -17.57 4.51
N LEU A 450 -16.51 -17.69 5.21
CA LEU A 450 -17.33 -18.90 5.18
C LEU A 450 -17.80 -19.25 3.76
N ILE A 451 -18.05 -18.23 2.94
CA ILE A 451 -18.48 -18.38 1.55
C ILE A 451 -17.30 -18.72 0.63
N ALA A 452 -16.10 -18.24 0.91
CA ALA A 452 -14.90 -18.52 0.12
C ALA A 452 -14.55 -20.02 0.11
N GLY A 453 -14.79 -20.71 1.25
CA GLY A 453 -14.63 -22.16 1.32
C GLY A 453 -13.23 -22.62 0.90
N LEU A 454 -13.14 -23.43 -0.15
CA LEU A 454 -11.87 -23.95 -0.67
C LEU A 454 -10.92 -22.85 -1.18
N GLU A 455 -11.43 -21.72 -1.63
CA GLU A 455 -10.61 -20.61 -2.16
C GLU A 455 -9.90 -19.79 -1.08
N GLU A 456 -10.29 -19.96 0.21
CA GLU A 456 -9.64 -19.31 1.36
C GLU A 456 -8.19 -19.78 1.62
#